data_deb0afdd4ce232a07275c4fcef8d2c2c
#
_entry.id   deb0afdd4ce232a07275c4fcef8d2c2c
#
_cell.length_a   1.000
_cell.length_b   1.000
_cell.length_c   1.000
_cell.angle_alpha   90.00
_cell.angle_beta   90.00
_cell.angle_gamma   90.00
#
_symmetry.space_group_name_H-M   'P 1'
#
loop_
_entity.id
_entity.type
_entity.pdbx_description
1 polymer ?
#
loop_
_entity_poly.entity_id
_entity_poly.type
_entity_poly.pdbx_seq_one_letter_code
_entity_poly.pdbx_strand_id
1 'polypeptide(L)'
;MATKTPAKTANKQTSTTKKTVVVTRPAAKAKSSSSKGQDMPSSKFHKLFVDELKDIYWAEKNLVKALGKMAKAATSEELTKAITEHQEVTKAQLERLDQVFELIGQEPKAKKCEAMAGLIAEGQEVIDDTDEDTAVRDAGIIICSQKIEHYEIAAYGSLRTLATIMGHSEAADLLAQTLSEEKEADSLLTQIAESSVNEEAAAE
;
A
#
# COMPACT_ATOMS: atom_id res chain seq x y z
N MET A 1 -36.69 -63.37 15.30
CA MET A 1 -36.72 -64.28 14.12
C MET A 1 -36.00 -63.64 12.95
N ALA A 2 -35.02 -64.34 12.43
CA ALA A 2 -34.43 -64.31 11.08
C ALA A 2 -33.75 -63.04 10.60
N THR A 3 -32.49 -62.91 10.79
CA THR A 3 -31.34 -62.92 9.84
C THR A 3 -31.67 -62.94 8.35
N LYS A 4 -31.08 -61.93 7.63
CA LYS A 4 -30.55 -62.14 6.28
C LYS A 4 -29.53 -61.03 5.90
N THR A 5 -28.28 -61.46 5.80
CA THR A 5 -27.23 -60.77 5.03
C THR A 5 -27.35 -61.17 3.57
N PRO A 6 -27.04 -60.33 2.61
CA PRO A 6 -26.34 -60.79 1.42
C PRO A 6 -25.14 -59.98 0.98
N ALA A 7 -24.16 -60.71 0.71
CA ALA A 7 -23.36 -60.78 -0.53
C ALA A 7 -22.52 -59.58 -0.96
N LYS A 8 -21.20 -59.83 -0.91
CA LYS A 8 -20.10 -59.14 -1.61
C LYS A 8 -20.32 -59.14 -3.12
N THR A 9 -20.20 -57.96 -3.72
CA THR A 9 -19.92 -57.85 -5.16
C THR A 9 -18.54 -57.17 -5.32
N ALA A 10 -17.65 -57.94 -5.91
CA ALA A 10 -16.30 -57.53 -6.27
C ALA A 10 -16.35 -56.53 -7.45
N ASN A 11 -15.80 -55.34 -7.31
CA ASN A 11 -15.64 -54.41 -8.42
C ASN A 11 -14.17 -54.40 -8.88
N LYS A 12 -14.01 -54.75 -10.14
CA LYS A 12 -12.77 -54.98 -10.86
C LYS A 12 -12.14 -53.62 -11.17
N GLN A 13 -11.02 -53.29 -10.54
CA GLN A 13 -10.22 -52.10 -10.86
C GLN A 13 -9.54 -52.27 -12.21
N THR A 14 -9.97 -51.51 -13.19
CA THR A 14 -9.22 -51.31 -14.44
C THR A 14 -8.21 -50.15 -14.25
N SER A 15 -6.95 -50.51 -14.18
CA SER A 15 -5.80 -49.61 -14.16
C SER A 15 -5.67 -48.94 -15.52
N THR A 16 -5.96 -47.64 -15.59
CA THR A 16 -5.66 -46.81 -16.77
C THR A 16 -4.38 -46.06 -16.50
N THR A 17 -3.30 -46.52 -17.11
CA THR A 17 -1.97 -45.86 -17.07
C THR A 17 -2.01 -44.54 -17.85
N LYS A 18 -2.06 -43.40 -17.18
CA LYS A 18 -1.85 -42.10 -17.83
C LYS A 18 -0.36 -41.92 -18.15
N LYS A 19 -0.01 -41.94 -19.44
CA LYS A 19 1.28 -41.51 -19.93
C LYS A 19 1.42 -40.00 -19.68
N THR A 20 2.32 -39.62 -18.78
CA THR A 20 2.76 -38.23 -18.60
C THR A 20 3.70 -37.86 -19.75
N VAL A 21 3.23 -36.96 -20.62
CA VAL A 21 4.08 -36.36 -21.66
C VAL A 21 4.89 -35.30 -21.00
N VAL A 22 6.18 -35.56 -20.80
CA VAL A 22 7.16 -34.54 -20.37
C VAL A 22 7.49 -33.68 -21.59
N VAL A 23 6.91 -32.46 -21.63
CA VAL A 23 7.31 -31.44 -22.61
C VAL A 23 8.59 -30.78 -22.11
N THR A 24 9.73 -31.21 -22.60
CA THR A 24 11.01 -30.55 -22.39
C THR A 24 11.04 -29.26 -23.20
N ARG A 25 10.90 -28.10 -22.53
CA ARG A 25 11.21 -26.79 -23.12
C ARG A 25 12.71 -26.69 -23.37
N PRO A 26 13.15 -26.29 -24.56
CA PRO A 26 14.57 -26.04 -24.80
C PRO A 26 15.00 -24.83 -23.94
N ALA A 27 16.10 -24.99 -23.22
CA ALA A 27 16.72 -23.93 -22.46
C ALA A 27 17.17 -22.81 -23.44
N ALA A 28 16.50 -21.68 -23.36
CA ALA A 28 16.96 -20.48 -24.05
C ALA A 28 18.33 -20.09 -23.45
N LYS A 29 19.38 -20.14 -24.25
CA LYS A 29 20.67 -19.58 -23.90
C LYS A 29 20.48 -18.11 -23.57
N ALA A 30 20.61 -17.75 -22.32
CA ALA A 30 20.71 -16.37 -21.88
C ALA A 30 21.96 -15.79 -22.57
N LYS A 31 21.75 -14.93 -23.54
CA LYS A 31 22.83 -14.04 -24.05
C LYS A 31 23.09 -13.08 -22.91
N SER A 32 24.24 -13.22 -22.24
CA SER A 32 24.76 -12.20 -21.38
C SER A 32 25.09 -10.99 -22.28
N SER A 33 24.11 -10.10 -22.43
CA SER A 33 24.38 -8.76 -22.90
C SER A 33 25.05 -8.04 -21.73
N SER A 34 26.37 -7.89 -21.78
CA SER A 34 27.04 -6.87 -21.01
C SER A 34 26.47 -5.54 -21.47
N SER A 35 25.42 -5.07 -20.77
CA SER A 35 24.95 -3.71 -20.91
C SER A 35 26.08 -2.82 -20.43
N LYS A 36 26.72 -2.12 -21.37
CA LYS A 36 27.56 -0.95 -21.07
C LYS A 36 26.67 -0.08 -20.16
N GLY A 37 27.15 0.19 -18.92
CA GLY A 37 26.44 1.02 -17.97
C GLY A 37 26.08 2.34 -18.65
N GLN A 38 24.80 2.50 -18.98
CA GLN A 38 24.29 3.82 -19.27
C GLN A 38 24.45 4.61 -17.97
N ASP A 39 24.93 5.84 -18.10
CA ASP A 39 25.04 6.76 -16.97
C ASP A 39 23.65 6.91 -16.33
N MET A 40 23.38 6.11 -15.29
CA MET A 40 22.04 5.96 -14.68
C MET A 40 21.44 7.30 -14.24
N PRO A 41 22.23 8.28 -13.69
CA PRO A 41 21.73 9.60 -13.33
C PRO A 41 21.12 10.40 -14.49
N SER A 42 21.51 10.15 -15.73
CA SER A 42 20.99 10.87 -16.92
C SER A 42 19.90 10.10 -17.67
N SER A 43 19.56 8.89 -17.23
CA SER A 43 18.55 8.07 -17.91
C SER A 43 17.14 8.62 -17.68
N LYS A 44 16.24 8.40 -18.67
CA LYS A 44 14.81 8.72 -18.53
C LYS A 44 14.16 7.96 -17.36
N PHE A 45 14.67 6.76 -17.06
CA PHE A 45 14.18 5.93 -15.97
C PHE A 45 14.55 6.52 -14.61
N HIS A 46 15.80 6.99 -14.45
CA HIS A 46 16.20 7.71 -13.24
C HIS A 46 15.42 9.01 -13.07
N LYS A 47 15.19 9.76 -14.16
CA LYS A 47 14.36 10.96 -14.11
C LYS A 47 12.95 10.66 -13.64
N LEU A 48 12.33 9.59 -14.12
CA LEU A 48 11.00 9.15 -13.66
C LEU A 48 11.03 8.88 -12.15
N PHE A 49 11.99 8.11 -11.67
CA PHE A 49 12.14 7.81 -10.23
C PHE A 49 12.26 9.08 -9.37
N VAL A 50 13.11 10.02 -9.79
CA VAL A 50 13.28 11.30 -9.07
C VAL A 50 12.01 12.16 -9.12
N ASP A 51 11.29 12.15 -10.23
CA ASP A 51 10.03 12.90 -10.37
C ASP A 51 8.94 12.32 -9.47
N GLU A 52 8.84 11.00 -9.34
CA GLU A 52 7.92 10.30 -8.43
C GLU A 52 8.32 10.50 -6.95
N LEU A 53 9.62 10.51 -6.63
CA LEU A 53 10.07 10.87 -5.27
C LEU A 53 9.67 12.28 -4.87
N LYS A 54 9.75 13.24 -5.81
CA LYS A 54 9.32 14.63 -5.55
C LYS A 54 7.81 14.74 -5.37
N ASP A 55 7.06 13.90 -6.07
CA ASP A 55 5.61 13.83 -6.00
C ASP A 55 5.17 13.31 -4.62
N ILE A 56 5.70 12.16 -4.18
CA ILE A 56 5.39 11.60 -2.87
C ILE A 56 5.91 12.50 -1.72
N TYR A 57 7.04 13.16 -1.88
CA TYR A 57 7.55 14.13 -0.90
C TYR A 57 6.59 15.31 -0.68
N TRP A 58 5.94 15.78 -1.73
CA TRP A 58 4.88 16.78 -1.62
C TRP A 58 3.64 16.20 -0.94
N ALA A 59 3.28 14.97 -1.28
CA ALA A 59 2.13 14.27 -0.72
C ALA A 59 2.25 14.18 0.81
N GLU A 60 3.33 13.63 1.32
CA GLU A 60 3.62 13.49 2.75
C GLU A 60 3.56 14.85 3.50
N LYS A 61 4.21 15.87 2.95
CA LYS A 61 4.22 17.23 3.57
C LYS A 61 2.82 17.81 3.75
N ASN A 62 1.91 17.51 2.86
CA ASN A 62 0.53 18.00 2.94
C ASN A 62 -0.36 17.07 3.74
N LEU A 63 -0.09 15.76 3.69
CA LEU A 63 -0.80 14.75 4.46
C LEU A 63 -0.61 14.96 5.98
N VAL A 64 0.58 15.27 6.46
CA VAL A 64 0.81 15.62 7.87
C VAL A 64 -0.19 16.67 8.37
N LYS A 65 -0.54 17.66 7.55
CA LYS A 65 -1.50 18.71 7.92
C LYS A 65 -2.94 18.22 7.84
N ALA A 66 -3.25 17.39 6.84
CA ALA A 66 -4.58 16.81 6.65
C ALA A 66 -4.92 15.85 7.79
N LEU A 67 -4.01 14.95 8.17
CA LEU A 67 -4.18 14.04 9.30
C LEU A 67 -4.48 14.79 10.60
N GLY A 68 -3.80 15.91 10.86
CA GLY A 68 -4.09 16.74 12.03
C GLY A 68 -5.47 17.39 12.04
N LYS A 69 -6.11 17.60 10.86
CA LYS A 69 -7.51 18.04 10.76
C LYS A 69 -8.47 16.86 10.94
N MET A 70 -8.19 15.73 10.28
CA MET A 70 -8.99 14.51 10.37
C MET A 70 -9.04 13.99 11.81
N ALA A 71 -7.91 13.96 12.54
CA ALA A 71 -7.86 13.58 13.94
C ALA A 71 -8.72 14.48 14.86
N LYS A 72 -8.84 15.78 14.54
CA LYS A 72 -9.68 16.72 15.29
C LYS A 72 -11.16 16.59 14.96
N ALA A 73 -11.50 16.10 13.79
CA ALA A 73 -12.85 15.93 13.31
C ALA A 73 -13.43 14.56 13.68
N ALA A 74 -12.58 13.58 13.97
CA ALA A 74 -12.98 12.25 14.40
C ALA A 74 -13.60 12.28 15.81
N THR A 75 -14.63 11.49 16.02
CA THR A 75 -15.40 11.35 17.27
C THR A 75 -14.90 10.18 18.09
N SER A 76 -14.66 9.03 17.45
CA SER A 76 -14.15 7.83 18.11
C SER A 76 -12.75 8.08 18.69
N GLU A 77 -12.56 7.75 19.97
CA GLU A 77 -11.24 7.85 20.62
C GLU A 77 -10.21 6.95 19.94
N GLU A 78 -10.63 5.77 19.48
CA GLU A 78 -9.76 4.81 18.81
C GLU A 78 -9.30 5.35 17.44
N LEU A 79 -10.22 5.91 16.65
CA LEU A 79 -9.90 6.52 15.37
C LEU A 79 -9.03 7.77 15.54
N THR A 80 -9.37 8.65 16.47
CA THR A 80 -8.59 9.84 16.81
C THR A 80 -7.15 9.49 17.17
N LYS A 81 -6.98 8.45 18.01
CA LYS A 81 -5.66 7.95 18.39
C LYS A 81 -4.90 7.39 17.20
N ALA A 82 -5.54 6.53 16.41
CA ALA A 82 -4.90 5.91 15.22
C ALA A 82 -4.41 6.97 14.24
N ILE A 83 -5.23 7.97 13.90
CA ILE A 83 -4.84 9.06 12.98
C ILE A 83 -3.73 9.94 13.59
N THR A 84 -3.77 10.19 14.89
CA THR A 84 -2.73 10.99 15.58
C THR A 84 -1.40 10.25 15.58
N GLU A 85 -1.39 8.96 15.87
CA GLU A 85 -0.19 8.12 15.84
C GLU A 85 0.36 8.03 14.41
N HIS A 86 -0.52 7.84 13.42
CA HIS A 86 -0.12 7.83 12.00
C HIS A 86 0.46 9.18 11.56
N GLN A 87 -0.05 10.31 12.04
CA GLN A 87 0.54 11.62 11.77
C GLN A 87 2.02 11.71 12.22
N GLU A 88 2.37 11.12 13.35
CA GLU A 88 3.77 11.08 13.81
C GLU A 88 4.62 10.13 12.95
N VAL A 89 4.04 8.99 12.52
CA VAL A 89 4.69 8.08 11.56
C VAL A 89 4.96 8.79 10.25
N THR A 90 3.99 9.52 9.70
CA THR A 90 4.13 10.31 8.46
C THR A 90 5.25 11.37 8.55
N LYS A 91 5.42 12.00 9.72
CA LYS A 91 6.57 12.91 9.94
C LYS A 91 7.91 12.17 9.85
N ALA A 92 8.00 10.97 10.44
CA ALA A 92 9.22 10.15 10.36
C ALA A 92 9.47 9.64 8.93
N GLN A 93 8.42 9.36 8.17
CA GLN A 93 8.50 8.99 6.75
C GLN A 93 9.03 10.14 5.90
N LEU A 94 8.62 11.36 6.19
CA LEU A 94 9.15 12.55 5.52
C LEU A 94 10.66 12.72 5.77
N GLU A 95 11.12 12.52 7.01
CA GLU A 95 12.56 12.52 7.33
C GLU A 95 13.30 11.37 6.63
N ARG A 96 12.64 10.22 6.46
CA ARG A 96 13.18 9.08 5.72
C ARG A 96 13.30 9.38 4.23
N LEU A 97 12.36 10.12 3.64
CA LEU A 97 12.47 10.60 2.26
C LEU A 97 13.64 11.57 2.07
N ASP A 98 13.94 12.44 3.04
CA ASP A 98 15.15 13.27 3.00
C ASP A 98 16.42 12.42 2.90
N GLN A 99 16.49 11.31 3.66
CA GLN A 99 17.60 10.35 3.57
C GLN A 99 17.65 9.65 2.20
N VAL A 100 16.49 9.28 1.64
CA VAL A 100 16.42 8.69 0.29
C VAL A 100 16.98 9.66 -0.75
N PHE A 101 16.63 10.95 -0.69
CA PHE A 101 17.18 11.98 -1.58
C PHE A 101 18.70 12.11 -1.42
N GLU A 102 19.23 12.10 -0.20
CA GLU A 102 20.67 12.15 0.07
C GLU A 102 21.40 10.94 -0.54
N LEU A 103 20.88 9.71 -0.31
CA LEU A 103 21.47 8.46 -0.82
C LEU A 103 21.57 8.41 -2.35
N ILE A 104 20.65 9.06 -3.05
CA ILE A 104 20.68 9.12 -4.53
C ILE A 104 21.34 10.39 -5.08
N GLY A 105 21.93 11.22 -4.21
CA GLY A 105 22.63 12.45 -4.58
C GLY A 105 21.72 13.53 -5.17
N GLN A 106 20.48 13.63 -4.69
CA GLN A 106 19.49 14.62 -5.10
C GLN A 106 19.10 15.54 -3.94
N GLU A 107 18.75 16.78 -4.24
CA GLU A 107 18.19 17.70 -3.26
C GLU A 107 16.70 17.41 -3.03
N PRO A 108 16.23 17.35 -1.77
CA PRO A 108 14.82 17.21 -1.44
C PRO A 108 14.01 18.38 -2.02
N LYS A 109 13.15 18.11 -2.98
CA LYS A 109 12.32 19.12 -3.63
C LYS A 109 10.91 18.57 -3.90
N ALA A 110 9.92 19.24 -3.33
CA ALA A 110 8.53 18.89 -3.55
C ALA A 110 8.06 19.30 -4.96
N LYS A 111 7.29 18.42 -5.59
CA LYS A 111 6.50 18.68 -6.80
C LYS A 111 5.05 18.35 -6.46
N LYS A 112 4.12 19.30 -6.73
CA LYS A 112 2.71 19.10 -6.41
C LYS A 112 2.19 17.76 -6.94
N CYS A 113 1.65 16.95 -6.04
CA CYS A 113 0.92 15.73 -6.34
C CYS A 113 -0.57 16.03 -6.53
N GLU A 114 -1.07 15.91 -7.75
CA GLU A 114 -2.49 16.17 -8.02
C GLU A 114 -3.39 15.07 -7.43
N ALA A 115 -2.91 13.83 -7.35
CA ALA A 115 -3.65 12.72 -6.75
C ALA A 115 -3.87 12.96 -5.25
N MET A 116 -2.80 13.20 -4.48
CA MET A 116 -2.91 13.47 -3.04
C MET A 116 -3.69 14.76 -2.76
N ALA A 117 -3.53 15.80 -3.60
CA ALA A 117 -4.30 17.01 -3.47
C ALA A 117 -5.82 16.75 -3.59
N GLY A 118 -6.22 15.86 -4.51
CA GLY A 118 -7.61 15.44 -4.66
C GLY A 118 -8.11 14.61 -3.47
N LEU A 119 -7.30 13.65 -2.99
CA LEU A 119 -7.64 12.82 -1.83
C LEU A 119 -7.81 13.64 -0.54
N ILE A 120 -6.93 14.62 -0.31
CA ILE A 120 -7.05 15.55 0.82
C ILE A 120 -8.30 16.41 0.69
N ALA A 121 -8.63 16.88 -0.51
CA ALA A 121 -9.84 17.66 -0.74
C ALA A 121 -11.10 16.82 -0.47
N GLU A 122 -11.15 15.58 -0.95
CA GLU A 122 -12.27 14.66 -0.68
C GLU A 122 -12.43 14.39 0.83
N GLY A 123 -11.32 14.22 1.57
CA GLY A 123 -11.39 14.09 3.03
C GLY A 123 -11.94 15.34 3.72
N GLN A 124 -11.62 16.54 3.21
CA GLN A 124 -12.18 17.79 3.73
C GLN A 124 -13.67 17.90 3.42
N GLU A 125 -14.11 17.55 2.21
CA GLU A 125 -15.53 17.52 1.83
C GLU A 125 -16.33 16.60 2.75
N VAL A 126 -15.83 15.42 3.07
CA VAL A 126 -16.51 14.50 4.01
C VAL A 126 -16.68 15.13 5.39
N ILE A 127 -15.66 15.84 5.90
CA ILE A 127 -15.75 16.54 7.18
C ILE A 127 -16.79 17.67 7.12
N ASP A 128 -16.84 18.40 6.00
CA ASP A 128 -17.76 19.54 5.83
C ASP A 128 -19.22 19.11 5.61
N ASP A 129 -19.45 17.93 5.00
CA ASP A 129 -20.76 17.43 4.60
C ASP A 129 -21.41 16.51 5.65
N THR A 130 -20.68 16.15 6.73
CA THR A 130 -21.19 15.29 7.79
C THR A 130 -21.40 16.07 9.09
N ASP A 131 -22.35 15.64 9.91
CA ASP A 131 -22.61 16.26 11.21
C ASP A 131 -21.48 15.97 12.21
N GLU A 132 -21.19 16.95 13.07
CA GLU A 132 -20.21 16.79 14.16
C GLU A 132 -20.67 15.71 15.16
N ASP A 133 -19.71 15.05 15.77
CA ASP A 133 -19.92 14.02 16.81
C ASP A 133 -20.79 12.84 16.34
N THR A 134 -20.62 12.40 15.07
CA THR A 134 -21.33 11.26 14.49
C THR A 134 -20.39 10.14 14.04
N ALA A 135 -20.85 8.88 14.15
CA ALA A 135 -20.17 7.72 13.61
C ALA A 135 -20.17 7.71 12.06
N VAL A 136 -21.16 8.37 11.44
CA VAL A 136 -21.18 8.58 9.98
C VAL A 136 -19.95 9.39 9.53
N ARG A 137 -19.57 10.45 10.26
CA ARG A 137 -18.34 11.21 10.01
C ARG A 137 -17.11 10.33 10.14
N ASP A 138 -17.02 9.53 11.20
CA ASP A 138 -15.88 8.64 11.44
C ASP A 138 -15.75 7.59 10.33
N ALA A 139 -16.85 6.97 9.90
CA ALA A 139 -16.85 6.06 8.76
C ALA A 139 -16.35 6.75 7.46
N GLY A 140 -16.78 7.99 7.20
CA GLY A 140 -16.33 8.79 6.10
C GLY A 140 -14.83 9.12 6.17
N ILE A 141 -14.33 9.49 7.34
CA ILE A 141 -12.90 9.74 7.58
C ILE A 141 -12.07 8.47 7.32
N ILE A 142 -12.52 7.31 7.80
CA ILE A 142 -11.84 6.03 7.54
C ILE A 142 -11.77 5.75 6.04
N ILE A 143 -12.88 5.90 5.31
CA ILE A 143 -12.91 5.68 3.85
C ILE A 143 -11.91 6.58 3.13
N CYS A 144 -11.83 7.86 3.47
CA CYS A 144 -10.89 8.80 2.86
C CYS A 144 -9.45 8.48 3.24
N SER A 145 -9.19 8.12 4.50
CA SER A 145 -7.86 7.71 4.97
C SER A 145 -7.38 6.47 4.20
N GLN A 146 -8.21 5.41 4.08
CA GLN A 146 -7.82 4.21 3.34
C GLN A 146 -7.53 4.48 1.85
N LYS A 147 -8.22 5.42 1.21
CA LYS A 147 -7.89 5.84 -0.16
C LYS A 147 -6.48 6.46 -0.21
N ILE A 148 -6.09 7.24 0.80
CA ILE A 148 -4.76 7.83 0.94
C ILE A 148 -3.73 6.71 1.13
N GLU A 149 -3.94 5.78 2.06
CA GLU A 149 -3.04 4.64 2.30
C GLU A 149 -2.82 3.83 1.02
N HIS A 150 -3.88 3.53 0.27
CA HIS A 150 -3.78 2.79 -0.99
C HIS A 150 -2.98 3.55 -2.07
N TYR A 151 -3.08 4.88 -2.13
CA TYR A 151 -2.21 5.70 -2.97
C TYR A 151 -0.75 5.56 -2.53
N GLU A 152 -0.44 5.65 -1.24
CA GLU A 152 0.92 5.58 -0.70
C GLU A 152 1.51 4.17 -0.84
N ILE A 153 0.73 3.12 -0.59
CA ILE A 153 1.13 1.73 -0.84
C ILE A 153 1.54 1.53 -2.31
N ALA A 154 0.78 2.07 -3.26
CA ALA A 154 1.11 1.98 -4.69
C ALA A 154 2.36 2.79 -5.02
N ALA A 155 2.50 4.00 -4.50
CA ALA A 155 3.64 4.89 -4.73
C ALA A 155 4.93 4.29 -4.15
N TYR A 156 4.95 3.94 -2.86
CA TYR A 156 6.13 3.37 -2.20
C TYR A 156 6.52 1.99 -2.76
N GLY A 157 5.53 1.15 -3.10
CA GLY A 157 5.77 -0.13 -3.76
C GLY A 157 6.48 0.03 -5.10
N SER A 158 6.07 1.01 -5.89
CA SER A 158 6.68 1.36 -7.17
C SER A 158 8.08 1.93 -6.98
N LEU A 159 8.24 2.94 -6.11
CA LEU A 159 9.52 3.58 -5.82
C LEU A 159 10.57 2.59 -5.30
N ARG A 160 10.20 1.72 -4.38
CA ARG A 160 11.08 0.63 -3.90
C ARG A 160 11.58 -0.24 -5.05
N THR A 161 10.67 -0.63 -5.96
CA THR A 161 11.02 -1.47 -7.11
C THR A 161 11.96 -0.75 -8.07
N LEU A 162 11.70 0.54 -8.35
CA LEU A 162 12.57 1.36 -9.20
C LEU A 162 13.96 1.53 -8.59
N ALA A 163 14.05 1.82 -7.29
CA ALA A 163 15.31 1.93 -6.55
C ALA A 163 16.12 0.63 -6.62
N THR A 164 15.48 -0.53 -6.41
CA THR A 164 16.10 -1.86 -6.52
C THR A 164 16.68 -2.10 -7.92
N ILE A 165 15.92 -1.80 -8.99
CA ILE A 165 16.39 -1.98 -10.38
C ILE A 165 17.60 -1.11 -10.69
N MET A 166 17.67 0.09 -10.10
CA MET A 166 18.77 1.02 -10.29
C MET A 166 19.98 0.75 -9.38
N GLY A 167 19.88 -0.23 -8.47
CA GLY A 167 20.97 -0.59 -7.55
C GLY A 167 21.08 0.33 -6.32
N HIS A 168 20.07 1.15 -6.05
CA HIS A 168 19.99 1.99 -4.84
C HIS A 168 19.42 1.16 -3.67
N SER A 169 20.18 0.17 -3.19
CA SER A 169 19.70 -0.81 -2.21
C SER A 169 19.28 -0.17 -0.89
N GLU A 170 20.09 0.74 -0.32
CA GLU A 170 19.78 1.42 0.93
C GLU A 170 18.51 2.29 0.81
N ALA A 171 18.34 3.00 -0.30
CA ALA A 171 17.12 3.74 -0.57
C ALA A 171 15.90 2.81 -0.72
N ALA A 172 16.07 1.65 -1.37
CA ALA A 172 15.00 0.66 -1.51
C ALA A 172 14.58 0.08 -0.14
N ASP A 173 15.50 -0.13 0.80
CA ASP A 173 15.21 -0.61 2.15
C ASP A 173 14.42 0.43 2.95
N LEU A 174 14.79 1.72 2.87
CA LEU A 174 14.04 2.80 3.49
C LEU A 174 12.60 2.92 2.93
N LEU A 175 12.46 2.84 1.61
CA LEU A 175 11.14 2.85 0.94
C LEU A 175 10.29 1.61 1.29
N ALA A 176 10.94 0.46 1.51
CA ALA A 176 10.26 -0.75 1.95
C ALA A 176 9.74 -0.65 3.39
N GLN A 177 10.46 0.04 4.26
CA GLN A 177 10.01 0.29 5.63
C GLN A 177 8.74 1.15 5.62
N THR A 178 8.71 2.27 4.90
CA THR A 178 7.50 3.10 4.75
C THR A 178 6.35 2.28 4.17
N LEU A 179 6.58 1.51 3.10
CA LEU A 179 5.55 0.65 2.51
C LEU A 179 4.93 -0.33 3.52
N SER A 180 5.70 -0.81 4.50
CA SER A 180 5.17 -1.69 5.55
C SER A 180 4.27 -0.93 6.51
N GLU A 181 4.70 0.28 6.88
CA GLU A 181 3.97 1.17 7.79
C GLU A 181 2.60 1.57 7.20
N GLU A 182 2.52 1.91 5.88
CA GLU A 182 1.25 2.22 5.21
C GLU A 182 0.28 1.03 5.18
N LYS A 183 0.80 -0.17 4.96
CA LYS A 183 -0.04 -1.38 5.01
C LYS A 183 -0.56 -1.67 6.42
N GLU A 184 0.22 -1.36 7.44
CA GLU A 184 -0.20 -1.51 8.83
C GLU A 184 -1.29 -0.48 9.17
N ALA A 185 -1.16 0.77 8.69
CA ALA A 185 -2.15 1.82 8.86
C ALA A 185 -3.49 1.46 8.18
N ASP A 186 -3.46 1.03 6.91
CA ASP A 186 -4.66 0.57 6.18
C ASP A 186 -5.36 -0.60 6.90
N SER A 187 -4.58 -1.57 7.38
CA SER A 187 -5.12 -2.70 8.14
C SER A 187 -5.75 -2.27 9.46
N LEU A 188 -5.15 -1.32 10.18
CA LEU A 188 -5.70 -0.77 11.43
C LEU A 188 -7.01 -0.02 11.17
N LEU A 189 -7.07 0.80 10.13
CA LEU A 189 -8.30 1.51 9.74
C LEU A 189 -9.43 0.53 9.42
N THR A 190 -9.13 -0.56 8.71
CA THR A 190 -10.10 -1.64 8.46
C THR A 190 -10.61 -2.25 9.76
N GLN A 191 -9.73 -2.55 10.71
CA GLN A 191 -10.12 -3.11 12.01
C GLN A 191 -11.03 -2.16 12.78
N ILE A 192 -10.72 -0.87 12.82
CA ILE A 192 -11.54 0.15 13.49
C ILE A 192 -12.92 0.24 12.83
N ALA A 193 -12.98 0.26 11.49
CA ALA A 193 -14.23 0.31 10.75
C ALA A 193 -15.13 -0.90 11.05
N GLU A 194 -14.56 -2.11 11.08
CA GLU A 194 -15.30 -3.37 11.25
C GLU A 194 -15.62 -3.68 12.72
N SER A 195 -14.88 -3.11 13.69
CA SER A 195 -15.11 -3.40 15.12
C SER A 195 -16.34 -2.68 15.69
N SER A 196 -16.57 -1.42 15.32
CA SER A 196 -17.65 -0.62 15.88
C SER A 196 -18.19 0.45 14.94
N VAL A 197 -17.33 1.25 14.30
CA VAL A 197 -17.71 2.49 13.62
C VAL A 197 -18.77 2.29 12.54
N ASN A 198 -18.66 1.24 11.71
CA ASN A 198 -19.64 1.00 10.64
C ASN A 198 -21.02 0.56 11.19
N GLU A 199 -21.06 -0.20 12.28
CA GLU A 199 -22.33 -0.60 12.91
C GLU A 199 -22.99 0.59 13.61
N GLU A 200 -22.21 1.45 14.29
CA GLU A 200 -22.69 2.68 14.92
C GLU A 200 -23.22 3.65 13.87
N ALA A 201 -22.48 3.90 12.79
CA ALA A 201 -22.91 4.76 11.68
C ALA A 201 -24.19 4.26 11.00
N ALA A 202 -24.39 2.94 10.90
CA ALA A 202 -25.61 2.37 10.32
C ALA A 202 -26.83 2.47 11.26
N ALA A 203 -26.62 2.77 12.54
CA ALA A 203 -27.67 2.91 13.56
C ALA A 203 -28.13 4.37 13.75
N GLU A 204 -27.37 5.36 13.27
CA GLU A 204 -27.73 6.79 13.26
C GLU A 204 -28.79 7.11 12.16
#